data_2fd386f3115f297668effb76d8f2a7c7
#
_entry.id   2fd386f3115f297668effb76d8f2a7c7
#
_cell.length_a   1.000
_cell.length_b   1.000
_cell.length_c   1.000
_cell.angle_alpha   90.00
_cell.angle_beta   90.00
_cell.angle_gamma   90.00
#
_symmetry.space_group_name_H-M   'P 1'
#
loop_
_entity.id
_entity.type
_entity.pdbx_description
1 polymer ?
#
loop_
_entity_poly.entity_id
_entity_poly.type
_entity_poly.pdbx_seq_one_letter_code
_entity_poly.pdbx_strand_id
1 'polypeptide(L)'
;QDYSKEILKIIRSNTSPAVMAARLQDYHENDLAEVMPELTVQERYKMYRILDTDMLSDIFEYTDEENAVEYLNEMDVKKAAAILSRMETDALADVLNKLEKTKKKILIDLLEPEVRRDVEMIASFDEDEIGSRMTTNFIVITDKLTVKQAMSSLIEQAAKNDNISTIFVVTEQQKFYGAIDLKDLIIARQDKSLEDLVATSYPYVYAEEDIDDCIEELKAYSEDSIPVLDNDNRLLGV
;
A
#
# COMPACT_ATOMS: atom_id res chain seq x y z
N GLN A 1 17.12 6.47 17.14
CA GLN A 1 17.07 7.56 18.14
C GLN A 1 15.64 7.61 18.65
N ASP A 2 15.42 7.65 19.97
CA ASP A 2 14.08 7.70 20.59
C ASP A 2 13.61 9.17 20.63
N TYR A 3 12.63 9.50 19.80
CA TYR A 3 12.03 10.83 19.72
C TYR A 3 10.74 10.98 20.55
N SER A 4 10.28 9.92 21.23
CA SER A 4 8.99 9.89 21.95
C SER A 4 8.78 11.07 22.88
N LYS A 5 9.81 11.43 23.66
CA LYS A 5 9.75 12.56 24.62
C LYS A 5 9.59 13.91 23.93
N GLU A 6 10.23 14.09 22.78
CA GLU A 6 10.14 15.34 22.01
C GLU A 6 8.75 15.47 21.37
N ILE A 7 8.25 14.40 20.76
CA ILE A 7 6.92 14.32 20.16
C ILE A 7 5.84 14.59 21.22
N LEU A 8 5.90 13.90 22.36
CA LEU A 8 4.97 14.14 23.49
C LEU A 8 4.99 15.59 23.97
N LYS A 9 6.17 16.21 24.05
CA LYS A 9 6.31 17.62 24.41
C LYS A 9 5.65 18.55 23.40
N ILE A 10 5.77 18.25 22.11
CA ILE A 10 5.10 19.02 21.04
C ILE A 10 3.57 18.88 21.18
N ILE A 11 3.05 17.67 21.30
CA ILE A 11 1.62 17.39 21.41
C ILE A 11 0.99 18.07 22.64
N ARG A 12 1.72 18.09 23.78
CA ARG A 12 1.30 18.68 25.05
C ARG A 12 1.59 20.17 25.16
N SER A 13 2.23 20.76 24.15
CA SER A 13 2.51 22.19 24.14
C SER A 13 1.28 23.04 23.89
N ASN A 14 1.37 24.34 24.23
CA ASN A 14 0.30 25.32 24.01
C ASN A 14 0.43 26.05 22.66
N THR A 15 1.07 25.41 21.67
CA THR A 15 1.21 25.97 20.32
C THR A 15 -0.08 25.85 19.53
N SER A 16 -0.21 26.69 18.49
CA SER A 16 -1.37 26.60 17.60
C SER A 16 -1.40 25.26 16.84
N PRO A 17 -2.59 24.77 16.45
CA PRO A 17 -2.72 23.52 15.70
C PRO A 17 -1.83 23.45 14.45
N ALA A 18 -1.75 24.53 13.67
CA ALA A 18 -0.93 24.58 12.46
C ALA A 18 0.58 24.46 12.75
N VAL A 19 1.06 25.12 13.81
CA VAL A 19 2.47 25.03 14.23
C VAL A 19 2.78 23.64 14.77
N MET A 20 1.83 23.03 15.49
CA MET A 20 1.97 21.68 16.02
C MET A 20 2.06 20.66 14.88
N ALA A 21 1.14 20.72 13.93
CA ALA A 21 1.16 19.85 12.75
C ALA A 21 2.47 19.97 11.96
N ALA A 22 2.93 21.21 11.68
CA ALA A 22 4.19 21.45 10.99
C ALA A 22 5.41 20.86 11.70
N ARG A 23 5.43 20.91 13.04
CA ARG A 23 6.52 20.30 13.83
C ARG A 23 6.46 18.78 13.86
N LEU A 24 5.27 18.19 13.81
CA LEU A 24 5.10 16.73 13.81
C LEU A 24 5.49 16.14 12.46
N GLN A 25 5.34 16.89 11.36
CA GLN A 25 5.80 16.49 10.03
C GLN A 25 7.33 16.33 9.90
N ASP A 26 8.11 16.84 10.86
CA ASP A 26 9.57 16.65 10.88
C ASP A 26 9.98 15.24 11.39
N TYR A 27 9.04 14.47 11.96
CA TYR A 27 9.29 13.11 12.46
C TYR A 27 8.77 12.05 11.50
N HIS A 28 9.44 10.90 11.49
CA HIS A 28 9.00 9.76 10.73
C HIS A 28 7.68 9.20 11.30
N GLU A 29 6.82 8.70 10.43
CA GLU A 29 5.49 8.19 10.79
C GLU A 29 5.56 7.05 11.80
N ASN A 30 6.60 6.19 11.72
CA ASN A 30 6.87 5.16 12.72
C ASN A 30 7.09 5.75 14.13
N ASP A 31 7.86 6.84 14.25
CA ASP A 31 8.09 7.48 15.56
C ASP A 31 6.79 8.05 16.14
N LEU A 32 5.90 8.54 15.25
CA LEU A 32 4.57 9.03 15.64
C LEU A 32 3.66 7.88 16.05
N ALA A 33 3.68 6.76 15.32
CA ALA A 33 2.92 5.54 15.64
C ALA A 33 3.32 4.97 17.01
N GLU A 34 4.61 4.93 17.31
CA GLU A 34 5.13 4.47 18.60
C GLU A 34 4.64 5.32 19.80
N VAL A 35 4.37 6.60 19.57
CA VAL A 35 3.88 7.52 20.63
C VAL A 35 2.37 7.43 20.82
N MET A 36 1.60 7.02 19.82
CA MET A 36 0.13 6.99 19.88
C MET A 36 -0.44 6.24 21.08
N PRO A 37 0.09 5.07 21.51
CA PRO A 37 -0.39 4.36 22.70
C PRO A 37 -0.15 5.11 24.02
N GLU A 38 0.85 6.00 24.07
CA GLU A 38 1.16 6.80 25.26
C GLU A 38 0.25 8.03 25.42
N LEU A 39 -0.55 8.33 24.37
CA LEU A 39 -1.46 9.47 24.36
C LEU A 39 -2.78 9.11 25.06
N THR A 40 -3.33 10.09 25.77
CA THR A 40 -4.72 10.02 26.19
C THR A 40 -5.65 10.12 24.99
N VAL A 41 -6.88 9.63 25.13
CA VAL A 41 -7.92 9.75 24.07
C VAL A 41 -8.09 11.19 23.60
N GLN A 42 -8.01 12.17 24.50
CA GLN A 42 -8.12 13.60 24.16
C GLN A 42 -6.93 14.10 23.33
N GLU A 43 -5.73 13.61 23.64
CA GLU A 43 -4.52 13.92 22.86
C GLU A 43 -4.59 13.26 21.49
N ARG A 44 -5.07 12.02 21.38
CA ARG A 44 -5.32 11.35 20.08
C ARG A 44 -6.36 12.08 19.25
N TYR A 45 -7.47 12.52 19.84
CA TYR A 45 -8.46 13.36 19.14
C TYR A 45 -7.86 14.66 18.59
N LYS A 46 -6.91 15.24 19.32
CA LYS A 46 -6.18 16.41 18.83
C LYS A 46 -5.33 16.03 17.61
N MET A 47 -4.60 14.91 17.64
CA MET A 47 -3.81 14.40 16.52
C MET A 47 -4.70 14.19 15.29
N TYR A 48 -5.84 13.51 15.43
CA TYR A 48 -6.78 13.25 14.33
C TYR A 48 -7.32 14.54 13.68
N ARG A 49 -7.34 15.66 14.39
CA ARG A 49 -7.82 16.94 13.85
C ARG A 49 -6.74 17.77 13.18
N ILE A 50 -5.50 17.69 13.67
CA ILE A 50 -4.41 18.55 13.19
C ILE A 50 -3.60 17.93 12.07
N LEU A 51 -3.52 16.60 12.03
CA LEU A 51 -2.82 15.88 10.96
C LEU A 51 -3.75 15.69 9.76
N ASP A 52 -3.20 15.76 8.56
CA ASP A 52 -3.93 15.45 7.34
C ASP A 52 -4.18 13.93 7.21
N THR A 53 -4.96 13.57 6.22
CA THR A 53 -5.39 12.18 6.03
C THR A 53 -4.23 11.30 5.56
N ASP A 54 -3.31 11.84 4.76
CA ASP A 54 -2.18 11.08 4.22
C ASP A 54 -1.23 10.72 5.37
N MET A 55 -0.85 11.69 6.20
CA MET A 55 0.01 11.44 7.36
C MET A 55 -0.63 10.50 8.40
N LEU A 56 -1.95 10.59 8.60
CA LEU A 56 -2.66 9.64 9.47
C LEU A 56 -2.67 8.24 8.88
N SER A 57 -2.83 8.09 7.56
CA SER A 57 -2.73 6.80 6.89
C SER A 57 -1.36 6.16 7.09
N ASP A 58 -0.29 6.93 6.85
CA ASP A 58 1.09 6.45 7.04
C ASP A 58 1.36 6.04 8.50
N ILE A 59 0.86 6.80 9.48
CA ILE A 59 0.93 6.41 10.90
C ILE A 59 0.19 5.09 11.16
N PHE A 60 -0.97 4.89 10.55
CA PHE A 60 -1.76 3.66 10.70
C PHE A 60 -1.06 2.43 10.12
N GLU A 61 -0.28 2.57 9.06
CA GLU A 61 0.52 1.47 8.49
C GLU A 61 1.62 0.97 9.43
N TYR A 62 2.15 1.85 10.30
CA TYR A 62 3.11 1.49 11.36
C TYR A 62 2.45 1.11 12.69
N THR A 63 1.12 1.20 12.77
CA THR A 63 0.35 0.88 13.98
C THR A 63 -0.05 -0.59 13.95
N ASP A 64 0.10 -1.31 15.07
CA ASP A 64 -0.43 -2.66 15.16
C ASP A 64 -1.95 -2.68 14.99
N GLU A 65 -2.47 -3.80 14.50
CA GLU A 65 -3.87 -3.95 14.12
C GLU A 65 -4.85 -3.69 15.27
N GLU A 66 -4.50 -4.07 16.51
CA GLU A 66 -5.37 -3.90 17.68
C GLU A 66 -5.51 -2.43 18.04
N ASN A 67 -4.41 -1.69 18.07
CA ASN A 67 -4.40 -0.25 18.28
C ASN A 67 -5.07 0.50 17.12
N ALA A 68 -4.84 0.08 15.88
CA ALA A 68 -5.50 0.66 14.71
C ALA A 68 -7.03 0.55 14.82
N VAL A 69 -7.55 -0.61 15.22
CA VAL A 69 -8.99 -0.82 15.48
C VAL A 69 -9.50 0.11 16.58
N GLU A 70 -8.76 0.26 17.69
CA GLU A 70 -9.11 1.21 18.77
C GLU A 70 -9.22 2.64 18.22
N TYR A 71 -8.22 3.10 17.48
CA TYR A 71 -8.17 4.46 16.95
C TYR A 71 -9.27 4.72 15.90
N LEU A 72 -9.58 3.73 15.05
CA LEU A 72 -10.70 3.82 14.12
C LEU A 72 -12.06 3.89 14.84
N ASN A 73 -12.16 3.28 16.03
CA ASN A 73 -13.36 3.37 16.87
C ASN A 73 -13.53 4.75 17.54
N GLU A 74 -12.45 5.51 17.67
CA GLU A 74 -12.46 6.87 18.22
C GLU A 74 -12.88 7.93 17.20
N MET A 75 -12.92 7.58 15.89
CA MET A 75 -13.22 8.52 14.80
C MET A 75 -14.63 8.36 14.26
N ASP A 76 -15.11 9.39 13.57
CA ASP A 76 -16.30 9.23 12.73
C ASP A 76 -15.97 8.32 11.51
N VAL A 77 -16.99 7.62 11.04
CA VAL A 77 -16.83 6.59 9.99
C VAL A 77 -16.33 7.14 8.65
N LYS A 78 -16.62 8.41 8.34
CA LYS A 78 -16.15 9.04 7.09
C LYS A 78 -14.66 9.31 7.15
N LYS A 79 -14.17 9.82 8.30
CA LYS A 79 -12.74 10.06 8.51
C LYS A 79 -11.96 8.74 8.53
N ALA A 80 -12.48 7.74 9.24
CA ALA A 80 -11.90 6.41 9.25
C ALA A 80 -11.79 5.83 7.82
N ALA A 81 -12.87 5.89 7.03
CA ALA A 81 -12.86 5.42 5.65
C ALA A 81 -11.88 6.21 4.75
N ALA A 82 -11.73 7.52 4.96
CA ALA A 82 -10.78 8.35 4.21
C ALA A 82 -9.33 7.97 4.51
N ILE A 83 -8.99 7.66 5.77
CA ILE A 83 -7.68 7.15 6.17
C ILE A 83 -7.44 5.77 5.56
N LEU A 84 -8.37 4.85 5.73
CA LEU A 84 -8.29 3.49 5.20
C LEU A 84 -8.15 3.46 3.68
N SER A 85 -8.79 4.38 2.95
CA SER A 85 -8.68 4.46 1.49
C SER A 85 -7.30 4.87 0.97
N ARG A 86 -6.41 5.31 1.84
CA ARG A 86 -5.02 5.69 1.50
C ARG A 86 -3.98 4.68 1.97
N MET A 87 -4.38 3.73 2.79
CA MET A 87 -3.51 2.66 3.24
C MET A 87 -3.18 1.69 2.11
N GLU A 88 -2.04 1.03 2.20
CA GLU A 88 -1.74 -0.10 1.33
C GLU A 88 -2.78 -1.21 1.51
N THR A 89 -3.12 -1.90 0.43
CA THR A 89 -4.29 -2.79 0.40
C THR A 89 -4.16 -3.98 1.34
N ASP A 90 -2.95 -4.51 1.53
CA ASP A 90 -2.65 -5.60 2.47
C ASP A 90 -2.83 -5.14 3.93
N ALA A 91 -2.23 -4.02 4.32
CA ALA A 91 -2.39 -3.43 5.66
C ALA A 91 -3.87 -3.09 5.94
N LEU A 92 -4.57 -2.53 4.95
CA LEU A 92 -6.00 -2.26 5.02
C LEU A 92 -6.82 -3.54 5.24
N ALA A 93 -6.52 -4.62 4.50
CA ALA A 93 -7.22 -5.90 4.65
C ALA A 93 -7.03 -6.48 6.05
N ASP A 94 -5.82 -6.44 6.59
CA ASP A 94 -5.50 -6.92 7.94
C ASP A 94 -6.28 -6.16 9.02
N VAL A 95 -6.31 -4.85 8.96
CA VAL A 95 -7.10 -4.01 9.88
C VAL A 95 -8.61 -4.29 9.76
N LEU A 96 -9.13 -4.39 8.53
CA LEU A 96 -10.54 -4.69 8.30
C LEU A 96 -10.96 -6.07 8.85
N ASN A 97 -10.06 -7.06 8.82
CA ASN A 97 -10.32 -8.40 9.36
C ASN A 97 -10.44 -8.43 10.90
N LYS A 98 -9.86 -7.45 11.60
CA LYS A 98 -9.98 -7.30 13.06
C LYS A 98 -11.20 -6.51 13.50
N LEU A 99 -11.88 -5.83 12.58
CA LEU A 99 -13.08 -5.06 12.91
C LEU A 99 -14.31 -5.94 13.12
N GLU A 100 -15.22 -5.47 13.96
CA GLU A 100 -16.55 -6.04 14.11
C GLU A 100 -17.32 -5.98 12.78
N LYS A 101 -18.07 -7.04 12.44
CA LYS A 101 -18.71 -7.23 11.12
C LYS A 101 -19.53 -6.04 10.64
N THR A 102 -20.30 -5.42 11.53
CA THR A 102 -21.18 -4.28 11.20
C THR A 102 -20.34 -3.07 10.79
N LYS A 103 -19.30 -2.77 11.58
CA LYS A 103 -18.40 -1.64 11.30
C LYS A 103 -17.55 -1.88 10.06
N LYS A 104 -17.01 -3.08 9.89
CA LYS A 104 -16.30 -3.50 8.67
C LYS A 104 -17.12 -3.21 7.42
N LYS A 105 -18.40 -3.65 7.40
CA LYS A 105 -19.28 -3.42 6.26
C LYS A 105 -19.50 -1.94 5.99
N ILE A 106 -19.76 -1.13 7.01
CA ILE A 106 -19.97 0.32 6.86
C ILE A 106 -18.71 0.98 6.29
N LEU A 107 -17.53 0.62 6.79
CA LEU A 107 -16.27 1.20 6.31
C LEU A 107 -15.98 0.79 4.88
N ILE A 108 -16.15 -0.48 4.51
CA ILE A 108 -15.98 -0.95 3.13
C ILE A 108 -16.92 -0.19 2.17
N ASP A 109 -18.18 0.03 2.56
CA ASP A 109 -19.14 0.78 1.75
C ASP A 109 -18.75 2.26 1.55
N LEU A 110 -17.92 2.81 2.43
CA LEU A 110 -17.42 4.19 2.38
C LEU A 110 -16.04 4.34 1.76
N LEU A 111 -15.33 3.25 1.47
CA LEU A 111 -14.04 3.30 0.77
C LEU A 111 -14.17 3.89 -0.63
N GLU A 112 -13.08 4.46 -1.14
CA GLU A 112 -13.01 4.86 -2.55
C GLU A 112 -13.26 3.64 -3.46
N PRO A 113 -13.95 3.81 -4.60
CA PRO A 113 -14.41 2.67 -5.42
C PRO A 113 -13.29 1.74 -5.92
N GLU A 114 -12.09 2.27 -6.18
CA GLU A 114 -10.93 1.48 -6.58
C GLU A 114 -10.42 0.63 -5.42
N VAL A 115 -10.18 1.26 -4.28
CA VAL A 115 -9.72 0.59 -3.04
C VAL A 115 -10.71 -0.49 -2.59
N ARG A 116 -12.00 -0.18 -2.65
CA ARG A 116 -13.05 -1.16 -2.31
C ARG A 116 -12.98 -2.41 -3.19
N ARG A 117 -12.81 -2.26 -4.51
CA ARG A 117 -12.68 -3.39 -5.43
C ARG A 117 -11.46 -4.24 -5.12
N ASP A 118 -10.34 -3.60 -4.82
CA ASP A 118 -9.09 -4.27 -4.49
C ASP A 118 -9.22 -5.08 -3.19
N VAL A 119 -9.80 -4.48 -2.15
CA VAL A 119 -10.07 -5.17 -0.89
C VAL A 119 -11.05 -6.34 -1.06
N GLU A 120 -12.12 -6.15 -1.83
CA GLU A 120 -13.10 -7.21 -2.11
C GLU A 120 -12.45 -8.36 -2.90
N MET A 121 -11.54 -8.06 -3.83
CA MET A 121 -10.76 -9.05 -4.57
C MET A 121 -9.84 -9.85 -3.64
N ILE A 122 -9.03 -9.18 -2.82
CA ILE A 122 -8.14 -9.86 -1.86
C ILE A 122 -8.94 -10.70 -0.87
N ALA A 123 -10.05 -10.18 -0.36
CA ALA A 123 -10.92 -10.90 0.56
C ALA A 123 -11.69 -12.08 -0.06
N SER A 124 -11.62 -12.25 -1.38
CA SER A 124 -12.21 -13.41 -2.08
C SER A 124 -11.34 -14.67 -2.04
N PHE A 125 -10.07 -14.53 -1.69
CA PHE A 125 -9.14 -15.65 -1.53
C PHE A 125 -9.19 -16.20 -0.09
N ASP A 126 -8.95 -17.49 0.04
CA ASP A 126 -8.84 -18.15 1.33
C ASP A 126 -7.56 -17.73 2.07
N GLU A 127 -7.53 -17.83 3.41
CA GLU A 127 -6.40 -17.35 4.23
C GLU A 127 -5.07 -18.08 3.95
N ASP A 128 -5.11 -19.27 3.41
CA ASP A 128 -3.98 -20.10 3.01
C ASP A 128 -3.58 -19.92 1.53
N GLU A 129 -4.36 -19.19 0.76
CA GLU A 129 -4.04 -18.85 -0.62
C GLU A 129 -3.16 -17.58 -0.71
N ILE A 130 -2.15 -17.58 -1.61
CA ILE A 130 -1.22 -16.46 -1.74
C ILE A 130 -1.91 -15.15 -2.16
N GLY A 131 -3.02 -15.23 -2.89
CA GLY A 131 -3.84 -14.07 -3.26
C GLY A 131 -4.36 -13.27 -2.07
N SER A 132 -4.52 -13.90 -0.89
CA SER A 132 -4.91 -13.22 0.35
C SER A 132 -3.82 -12.32 0.93
N ARG A 133 -2.57 -12.44 0.45
CA ARG A 133 -1.37 -11.72 0.94
C ARG A 133 -0.82 -10.71 -0.04
N MET A 134 -1.41 -10.60 -1.24
CA MET A 134 -0.93 -9.68 -2.26
C MET A 134 -1.28 -8.22 -1.94
N THR A 135 -0.48 -7.30 -2.49
CA THR A 135 -0.80 -5.88 -2.54
C THR A 135 -1.14 -5.45 -3.97
N THR A 136 -1.91 -4.38 -4.12
CA THR A 136 -2.15 -3.71 -5.40
C THR A 136 -1.23 -2.50 -5.62
N ASN A 137 -0.29 -2.27 -4.71
CA ASN A 137 0.72 -1.22 -4.80
C ASN A 137 1.86 -1.64 -5.74
N PHE A 138 1.69 -1.48 -7.03
CA PHE A 138 2.68 -1.77 -8.05
C PHE A 138 2.45 -0.96 -9.34
N ILE A 139 3.48 -0.90 -10.19
CA ILE A 139 3.42 -0.22 -11.49
C ILE A 139 3.18 -1.24 -12.59
N VAL A 140 2.21 -0.99 -13.45
CA VAL A 140 1.91 -1.81 -14.63
C VAL A 140 1.87 -0.97 -15.91
N ILE A 141 2.49 -1.48 -16.96
CA ILE A 141 2.45 -0.87 -18.31
C ILE A 141 2.13 -1.92 -19.36
N THR A 142 1.69 -1.48 -20.54
CA THR A 142 1.46 -2.37 -21.67
C THR A 142 2.71 -2.56 -22.53
N ASP A 143 2.87 -3.73 -23.12
CA ASP A 143 4.01 -4.14 -23.96
C ASP A 143 4.21 -3.29 -25.22
N LYS A 144 3.17 -2.58 -25.67
CA LYS A 144 3.19 -1.78 -26.91
C LYS A 144 3.68 -0.35 -26.73
N LEU A 145 4.00 0.07 -25.54
CA LEU A 145 4.51 1.42 -25.27
C LEU A 145 5.96 1.57 -25.77
N THR A 146 6.30 2.81 -26.15
CA THR A 146 7.70 3.23 -26.29
C THR A 146 8.30 3.48 -24.89
N VAL A 147 9.64 3.50 -24.77
CA VAL A 147 10.32 3.85 -23.52
C VAL A 147 9.83 5.20 -22.96
N LYS A 148 9.63 6.20 -23.83
CA LYS A 148 9.11 7.51 -23.44
C LYS A 148 7.70 7.42 -22.85
N GLN A 149 6.80 6.66 -23.48
CA GLN A 149 5.43 6.49 -23.00
C GLN A 149 5.39 5.69 -21.70
N ALA A 150 6.22 4.64 -21.60
CA ALA A 150 6.37 3.84 -20.39
C ALA A 150 6.85 4.71 -19.21
N MET A 151 7.83 5.60 -19.42
CA MET A 151 8.31 6.52 -18.41
C MET A 151 7.22 7.52 -17.98
N SER A 152 6.42 8.04 -18.92
CA SER A 152 5.30 8.92 -18.59
C SER A 152 4.24 8.21 -17.75
N SER A 153 3.90 6.97 -18.10
CA SER A 153 2.96 6.15 -17.35
C SER A 153 3.48 5.82 -15.94
N LEU A 154 4.77 5.48 -15.82
CA LEU A 154 5.43 5.27 -14.53
C LEU A 154 5.29 6.52 -13.63
N ILE A 155 5.61 7.69 -14.13
CA ILE A 155 5.56 8.94 -13.34
C ILE A 155 4.12 9.21 -12.84
N GLU A 156 3.12 8.97 -13.69
CA GLU A 156 1.72 9.12 -13.31
C GLU A 156 1.32 8.13 -12.20
N GLN A 157 1.70 6.86 -12.35
CA GLN A 157 1.36 5.82 -11.37
C GLN A 157 2.16 5.96 -10.06
N ALA A 158 3.42 6.42 -10.10
CA ALA A 158 4.26 6.63 -8.94
C ALA A 158 3.73 7.73 -7.98
N ALA A 159 2.76 8.54 -8.42
CA ALA A 159 2.06 9.46 -7.53
C ALA A 159 1.16 8.75 -6.50
N LYS A 160 0.81 7.47 -6.75
CA LYS A 160 -0.10 6.67 -5.92
C LYS A 160 0.50 5.34 -5.46
N ASN A 161 1.65 4.94 -5.98
CA ASN A 161 2.29 3.65 -5.72
C ASN A 161 3.76 3.87 -5.37
N ASP A 162 4.20 3.28 -4.27
CA ASP A 162 5.57 3.38 -3.77
C ASP A 162 6.47 2.23 -4.25
N ASN A 163 5.87 1.08 -4.58
CA ASN A 163 6.58 -0.07 -5.11
C ASN A 163 6.89 0.13 -6.60
N ILE A 164 7.93 0.89 -6.88
CA ILE A 164 8.31 1.34 -8.24
C ILE A 164 9.59 0.70 -8.76
N SER A 165 10.29 -0.10 -7.97
CA SER A 165 11.58 -0.72 -8.35
C SER A 165 11.43 -1.67 -9.53
N THR A 166 10.31 -2.38 -9.59
CA THR A 166 9.94 -3.31 -10.65
C THR A 166 8.68 -2.81 -11.36
N ILE A 167 8.74 -2.70 -12.67
CA ILE A 167 7.61 -2.32 -13.52
C ILE A 167 7.12 -3.59 -14.21
N PHE A 168 5.88 -3.98 -13.95
CA PHE A 168 5.27 -5.14 -14.58
C PHE A 168 4.70 -4.79 -15.94
N VAL A 169 4.85 -5.70 -16.88
CA VAL A 169 4.42 -5.52 -18.26
C VAL A 169 3.31 -6.52 -18.59
N VAL A 170 2.22 -6.01 -19.11
CA VAL A 170 1.08 -6.81 -19.55
C VAL A 170 0.81 -6.61 -21.04
N THR A 171 0.19 -7.60 -21.68
CA THR A 171 -0.28 -7.49 -23.05
C THR A 171 -1.54 -6.60 -23.15
N GLU A 172 -1.99 -6.27 -24.37
CA GLU A 172 -3.27 -5.58 -24.59
C GLU A 172 -4.47 -6.34 -24.01
N GLN A 173 -4.38 -7.67 -23.85
CA GLN A 173 -5.39 -8.51 -23.22
C GLN A 173 -5.23 -8.59 -21.67
N GLN A 174 -4.38 -7.73 -21.08
CA GLN A 174 -4.10 -7.70 -19.65
C GLN A 174 -3.42 -8.97 -19.09
N LYS A 175 -2.80 -9.78 -19.96
CA LYS A 175 -2.03 -10.94 -19.52
C LYS A 175 -0.62 -10.54 -19.15
N PHE A 176 -0.10 -11.13 -18.09
CA PHE A 176 1.28 -10.92 -17.66
C PHE A 176 2.26 -11.31 -18.78
N TYR A 177 3.20 -10.43 -19.07
CA TYR A 177 4.19 -10.62 -20.13
C TYR A 177 5.62 -10.70 -19.59
N GLY A 178 5.93 -9.92 -18.55
CA GLY A 178 7.24 -9.87 -17.91
C GLY A 178 7.41 -8.65 -17.02
N ALA A 179 8.64 -8.33 -16.67
CA ALA A 179 8.97 -7.20 -15.83
C ALA A 179 10.18 -6.42 -16.35
N ILE A 180 10.29 -5.16 -15.97
CA ILE A 180 11.41 -4.27 -16.27
C ILE A 180 11.92 -3.71 -14.95
N ASP A 181 13.22 -3.76 -14.71
CA ASP A 181 13.85 -3.04 -13.62
C ASP A 181 13.76 -1.51 -13.88
N LEU A 182 13.39 -0.74 -12.89
CA LEU A 182 13.30 0.72 -12.99
C LEU A 182 14.60 1.35 -13.50
N LYS A 183 15.74 0.85 -13.04
CA LYS A 183 17.05 1.34 -13.48
C LYS A 183 17.24 1.16 -14.97
N ASP A 184 16.84 0.01 -15.52
CA ASP A 184 16.97 -0.27 -16.96
C ASP A 184 16.07 0.65 -17.79
N LEU A 185 14.87 0.96 -17.30
CA LEU A 185 13.99 1.92 -17.95
C LEU A 185 14.55 3.35 -17.92
N ILE A 186 15.16 3.77 -16.78
CA ILE A 186 15.77 5.12 -16.63
C ILE A 186 16.95 5.33 -17.57
N ILE A 187 17.81 4.31 -17.75
CA ILE A 187 19.01 4.43 -18.59
C ILE A 187 18.74 4.14 -20.06
N ALA A 188 17.57 3.64 -20.41
CA ALA A 188 17.21 3.31 -21.77
C ALA A 188 17.10 4.56 -22.66
N ARG A 189 17.52 4.41 -23.92
CA ARG A 189 17.30 5.45 -24.92
C ARG A 189 15.82 5.52 -25.27
N GLN A 190 15.27 6.74 -25.40
CA GLN A 190 13.84 6.99 -25.62
C GLN A 190 13.29 6.38 -26.92
N ASP A 191 14.16 6.14 -27.91
CA ASP A 191 13.85 5.55 -29.20
C ASP A 191 13.95 4.00 -29.20
N LYS A 192 14.36 3.38 -28.09
CA LYS A 192 14.47 1.94 -27.96
C LYS A 192 13.10 1.28 -27.82
N SER A 193 12.99 0.05 -28.34
CA SER A 193 11.79 -0.77 -28.09
C SER A 193 11.74 -1.16 -26.61
N LEU A 194 10.57 -1.14 -26.03
CA LEU A 194 10.34 -1.60 -24.66
C LEU A 194 10.59 -3.11 -24.54
N GLU A 195 10.31 -3.87 -25.60
CA GLU A 195 10.52 -5.33 -25.67
C GLU A 195 11.96 -5.74 -25.35
N ASP A 196 12.95 -4.90 -25.71
CA ASP A 196 14.37 -5.16 -25.45
C ASP A 196 14.74 -5.07 -23.95
N LEU A 197 13.88 -4.50 -23.14
CA LEU A 197 14.07 -4.29 -21.71
C LEU A 197 13.31 -5.30 -20.86
N VAL A 198 12.32 -5.99 -21.43
CA VAL A 198 11.42 -6.87 -20.67
C VAL A 198 12.10 -8.21 -20.38
N ALA A 199 12.20 -8.55 -19.10
CA ALA A 199 12.52 -9.89 -18.65
C ALA A 199 11.27 -10.78 -18.72
N THR A 200 11.14 -11.58 -19.76
CA THR A 200 9.96 -12.44 -19.99
C THR A 200 9.98 -13.73 -19.17
N SER A 201 11.13 -14.09 -18.61
CA SER A 201 11.31 -15.25 -17.71
C SER A 201 11.18 -14.88 -16.23
N TYR A 202 10.52 -13.77 -15.91
CA TYR A 202 10.30 -13.31 -14.55
C TYR A 202 9.42 -14.29 -13.77
N PRO A 203 9.76 -14.64 -12.50
CA PRO A 203 8.94 -15.56 -11.70
C PRO A 203 7.58 -14.97 -11.36
N TYR A 204 6.59 -15.83 -11.20
CA TYR A 204 5.22 -15.45 -10.80
C TYR A 204 4.57 -16.62 -10.05
N VAL A 205 3.45 -16.35 -9.38
CA VAL A 205 2.61 -17.33 -8.70
C VAL A 205 1.14 -17.12 -9.10
N TYR A 206 0.32 -18.15 -8.95
CA TYR A 206 -1.12 -18.02 -9.11
C TYR A 206 -1.81 -17.73 -7.78
N ALA A 207 -2.82 -16.87 -7.78
CA ALA A 207 -3.46 -16.37 -6.57
C ALA A 207 -4.08 -17.48 -5.68
N GLU A 208 -4.53 -18.58 -6.29
CA GLU A 208 -5.12 -19.73 -5.58
C GLU A 208 -4.08 -20.77 -5.10
N GLU A 209 -2.77 -20.51 -5.29
CA GLU A 209 -1.73 -21.41 -4.77
C GLU A 209 -1.56 -21.25 -3.25
N ASP A 210 -1.19 -22.35 -2.61
CA ASP A 210 -0.89 -22.39 -1.17
C ASP A 210 0.33 -21.52 -0.84
N ILE A 211 0.22 -20.73 0.24
CA ILE A 211 1.27 -19.80 0.67
C ILE A 211 2.58 -20.52 0.96
N ASP A 212 2.54 -21.66 1.64
CA ASP A 212 3.76 -22.39 2.04
C ASP A 212 4.45 -22.97 0.81
N ASP A 213 3.71 -23.47 -0.18
CA ASP A 213 4.23 -23.96 -1.45
C ASP A 213 4.86 -22.81 -2.25
N CYS A 214 4.20 -21.66 -2.36
CA CYS A 214 4.75 -20.46 -3.00
C CYS A 214 6.06 -19.99 -2.35
N ILE A 215 6.12 -19.94 -1.01
CA ILE A 215 7.32 -19.54 -0.28
C ILE A 215 8.49 -20.49 -0.59
N GLU A 216 8.25 -21.80 -0.66
CA GLU A 216 9.28 -22.78 -0.99
C GLU A 216 9.84 -22.57 -2.41
N GLU A 217 8.98 -22.33 -3.40
CA GLU A 217 9.40 -22.06 -4.79
C GLU A 217 10.13 -20.72 -4.91
N LEU A 218 9.66 -19.68 -4.25
CA LEU A 218 10.20 -18.33 -4.34
C LEU A 218 11.54 -18.15 -3.63
N LYS A 219 11.90 -19.01 -2.69
CA LYS A 219 13.23 -18.97 -2.02
C LYS A 219 14.43 -19.05 -2.98
N ALA A 220 14.24 -19.57 -4.17
CA ALA A 220 15.30 -19.65 -5.19
C ALA A 220 15.50 -18.33 -5.94
N TYR A 221 14.61 -17.38 -5.80
CA TYR A 221 14.62 -16.09 -6.49
C TYR A 221 15.01 -14.96 -5.54
N SER A 222 15.56 -13.88 -6.09
CA SER A 222 16.04 -12.71 -5.35
C SER A 222 15.27 -11.42 -5.69
N GLU A 223 14.14 -11.57 -6.35
CA GLU A 223 13.26 -10.48 -6.75
C GLU A 223 12.54 -9.89 -5.53
N ASP A 224 12.46 -8.56 -5.48
CA ASP A 224 11.81 -7.84 -4.37
C ASP A 224 10.28 -7.94 -4.44
N SER A 225 9.74 -8.24 -5.62
CA SER A 225 8.30 -8.25 -5.89
C SER A 225 7.96 -9.34 -6.88
N ILE A 226 6.99 -10.19 -6.54
CA ILE A 226 6.57 -11.34 -7.37
C ILE A 226 5.12 -11.12 -7.82
N PRO A 227 4.84 -11.13 -9.15
CA PRO A 227 3.50 -10.97 -9.64
C PRO A 227 2.60 -12.16 -9.28
N VAL A 228 1.39 -11.82 -8.83
CA VAL A 228 0.31 -12.77 -8.52
C VAL A 228 -0.72 -12.72 -9.65
N LEU A 229 -0.97 -13.87 -10.27
CA LEU A 229 -1.81 -14.00 -11.45
C LEU A 229 -3.11 -14.74 -11.15
N ASP A 230 -4.15 -14.47 -11.94
CA ASP A 230 -5.32 -15.34 -12.01
C ASP A 230 -5.07 -16.55 -12.94
N ASN A 231 -6.03 -17.47 -13.00
CA ASN A 231 -5.96 -18.67 -13.85
C ASN A 231 -5.97 -18.36 -15.36
N ASP A 232 -6.28 -17.13 -15.77
CA ASP A 232 -6.20 -16.62 -17.15
C ASP A 232 -4.86 -15.90 -17.42
N ASN A 233 -3.90 -15.96 -16.52
CA ASN A 233 -2.61 -15.24 -16.52
C ASN A 233 -2.73 -13.71 -16.50
N ARG A 234 -3.79 -13.17 -15.92
CA ARG A 234 -3.92 -11.73 -15.70
C ARG A 234 -3.26 -11.34 -14.38
N LEU A 235 -2.58 -10.20 -14.38
CA LEU A 235 -1.94 -9.65 -13.18
C LEU A 235 -3.01 -9.10 -12.23
N LEU A 236 -3.07 -9.66 -11.02
CA LEU A 236 -3.97 -9.23 -9.94
C LEU A 236 -3.29 -8.35 -8.90
N GLY A 237 -2.06 -8.70 -8.53
CA GLY A 237 -1.29 -8.06 -7.47
C GLY A 237 0.17 -8.49 -7.49
N VAL A 238 0.90 -8.17 -6.43
CA VAL A 238 2.28 -8.59 -6.21
C VAL A 238 2.51 -8.97 -4.76
#